data_82a08aa1f58ffd84c97f938f56ccc711
#
_entry.id   82a08aa1f58ffd84c97f938f56ccc711
#
_cell.length_a   1.000
_cell.length_b   1.000
_cell.length_c   1.000
_cell.angle_alpha   90.00
_cell.angle_beta   90.00
_cell.angle_gamma   90.00
#
_symmetry.space_group_name_H-M   'P 1'
#
loop_
_entity.id
_entity.type
_entity.pdbx_description
1 polymer ?
#
loop_
_entity_poly.entity_id
_entity_poly.type
_entity_poly.pdbx_seq_one_letter_code
_entity_poly.pdbx_strand_id
1 'polypeptide(L)'
;MADNYDDYSREQLLRLLRERDRRPRFGLVWERDEIDYDLSVNGDFVALDRDAALSCGDGPQENLIVEGDNFDALRYLRMTHAGRVKCIYIDPPYNTGNRDFIYNDRFVDKDDAWRHSKWLEFMYRRLELARELLREDGVIFVSIDDNEVFHLGLLMEQVFGAANCIATFIWRKVDSPNDNKVTITPDHEFVLCYALSREAVRFSPMPAPDIVDAYRVGADGSRYRDRLMKKNGKNSLRRDRPTMFFPILDPDGNEVYPIHDNGEEARWAMSRDGVEKHREAGTLIWKQREKLGKTIWEPYAREFAPDDPVRPYPSIWADLSTMRQAKAMLRDIFDTSDLFSTPKPVELIERMLRMISDPNAIVLDFFAGSGTTAQAVLNLNKEDGGQRRFILVSSTETTADAPDKNLCRDVCAERVRRVIAGYTNRKGQAVDGLGGGFAYLRCRRIPPAAVFRGIEHAQVWTALQLIHDLALTPYDERQPLQAADTPRGRVLYLPRLDAAAVDALQTAISATAQAIVYSWQPALVAQRLDDPRIACLPIPAFLVDRFGARASAATGGGR
;
A
#
# COMPACT_ATOMS: atom_id res chain seq x y z
N MET A 1 23.17 -19.29 -7.50
CA MET A 1 24.21 -20.23 -7.96
C MET A 1 25.23 -19.40 -8.71
N ALA A 2 26.45 -19.30 -8.22
CA ALA A 2 27.52 -18.72 -9.01
C ALA A 2 27.67 -19.60 -10.25
N ASP A 3 27.52 -19.01 -11.42
CA ASP A 3 27.76 -19.69 -12.68
C ASP A 3 29.22 -20.17 -12.66
N ASN A 4 29.44 -21.48 -12.69
CA ASN A 4 30.78 -22.01 -12.79
C ASN A 4 31.29 -21.73 -14.20
N TYR A 5 32.17 -20.75 -14.37
CA TYR A 5 32.73 -20.33 -15.65
C TYR A 5 33.87 -21.27 -16.13
N ASP A 6 34.24 -22.28 -15.36
CA ASP A 6 35.36 -23.20 -15.69
C ASP A 6 35.12 -24.03 -16.95
N ASP A 7 33.83 -24.25 -17.30
CA ASP A 7 33.44 -25.03 -18.48
C ASP A 7 33.25 -24.14 -19.75
N TYR A 8 33.45 -22.83 -19.63
CA TYR A 8 33.23 -21.90 -20.77
C TYR A 8 34.52 -21.76 -21.58
N SER A 9 34.39 -21.85 -22.91
CA SER A 9 35.49 -21.51 -23.80
C SER A 9 35.83 -20.02 -23.72
N ARG A 10 37.09 -19.67 -24.05
CA ARG A 10 37.51 -18.25 -24.12
C ARG A 10 36.59 -17.38 -24.99
N GLU A 11 36.07 -17.94 -26.08
CA GLU A 11 35.14 -17.25 -26.98
C GLU A 11 33.79 -17.00 -26.30
N GLN A 12 33.27 -17.98 -25.57
CA GLN A 12 32.01 -17.84 -24.79
C GLN A 12 32.18 -16.80 -23.68
N LEU A 13 33.30 -16.81 -22.97
CA LEU A 13 33.63 -15.82 -21.94
C LEU A 13 33.73 -14.40 -22.55
N LEU A 14 34.39 -14.23 -23.69
CA LEU A 14 34.49 -12.96 -24.39
C LEU A 14 33.13 -12.47 -24.90
N ARG A 15 32.25 -13.39 -25.31
CA ARG A 15 30.88 -13.03 -25.70
C ARG A 15 30.07 -12.55 -24.51
N LEU A 16 30.13 -13.25 -23.39
CA LEU A 16 29.47 -12.85 -22.14
C LEU A 16 29.96 -11.50 -21.63
N LEU A 17 31.27 -11.26 -21.67
CA LEU A 17 31.86 -9.96 -21.32
C LEU A 17 31.37 -8.86 -22.25
N ARG A 18 31.33 -9.09 -23.59
CA ARG A 18 30.83 -8.11 -24.54
C ARG A 18 29.33 -7.85 -24.38
N GLU A 19 28.53 -8.86 -24.04
CA GLU A 19 27.10 -8.72 -23.75
C GLU A 19 26.89 -7.95 -22.44
N ARG A 20 27.71 -8.21 -21.40
CA ARG A 20 27.72 -7.45 -20.17
C ARG A 20 28.09 -5.98 -20.38
N ASP A 21 29.14 -5.72 -21.18
CA ASP A 21 29.62 -4.37 -21.45
C ASP A 21 28.70 -3.57 -22.41
N ARG A 22 27.88 -4.27 -23.20
CA ARG A 22 26.87 -3.66 -24.10
C ARG A 22 25.55 -3.33 -23.39
N ARG A 23 25.29 -3.88 -22.21
CA ARG A 23 24.11 -3.49 -21.45
C ARG A 23 24.28 -2.02 -21.05
N PRO A 24 23.36 -1.13 -21.42
CA PRO A 24 23.44 0.27 -20.98
C PRO A 24 23.42 0.29 -19.45
N ARG A 25 24.51 0.75 -18.84
CA ARG A 25 24.63 0.94 -17.39
C ARG A 25 24.05 2.30 -17.03
N PHE A 26 22.76 2.52 -17.36
CA PHE A 26 22.00 3.65 -16.87
C PHE A 26 21.20 3.23 -15.64
N GLY A 27 21.30 4.02 -14.58
CA GLY A 27 20.59 3.76 -13.34
C GLY A 27 21.53 3.39 -12.18
N LEU A 28 20.92 2.90 -11.11
CA LEU A 28 21.62 2.54 -9.89
C LEU A 28 22.35 1.20 -10.06
N VAL A 29 23.65 1.21 -9.76
CA VAL A 29 24.49 0.01 -9.69
C VAL A 29 25.13 -0.01 -8.32
N TRP A 30 25.09 -1.17 -7.63
CA TRP A 30 25.75 -1.38 -6.34
C TRP A 30 26.58 -2.64 -6.37
N GLU A 31 27.59 -2.71 -5.49
CA GLU A 31 28.56 -3.78 -5.41
C GLU A 31 27.92 -5.01 -4.75
N ARG A 32 27.48 -5.99 -5.56
CA ARG A 32 26.91 -7.25 -5.08
C ARG A 32 27.99 -8.30 -4.79
N ASP A 33 29.05 -8.27 -5.58
CA ASP A 33 30.10 -9.30 -5.51
C ASP A 33 31.06 -9.07 -4.34
N GLU A 34 31.10 -7.82 -3.80
CA GLU A 34 32.01 -7.41 -2.73
C GLU A 34 31.35 -7.30 -1.35
N ILE A 35 30.02 -7.41 -1.30
CA ILE A 35 29.28 -7.48 -0.04
C ILE A 35 29.02 -8.92 0.35
N ASP A 36 28.97 -9.17 1.65
CA ASP A 36 28.56 -10.47 2.17
C ASP A 36 27.19 -10.86 1.61
N TYR A 37 27.03 -12.13 1.24
CA TYR A 37 25.74 -12.63 0.79
C TYR A 37 24.68 -12.47 1.87
N ASP A 38 23.52 -11.93 1.50
CA ASP A 38 22.39 -11.79 2.43
C ASP A 38 21.89 -13.18 2.87
N LEU A 39 22.15 -13.53 4.13
CA LEU A 39 21.79 -14.83 4.71
C LEU A 39 20.27 -15.01 4.84
N SER A 40 19.47 -13.93 4.75
CA SER A 40 18.02 -14.04 4.69
C SER A 40 17.54 -14.66 3.38
N VAL A 41 18.34 -14.53 2.29
CA VAL A 41 18.04 -15.11 0.98
C VAL A 41 18.40 -16.59 0.99
N ASN A 42 17.40 -17.43 1.06
CA ASN A 42 17.53 -18.87 1.13
C ASN A 42 16.62 -19.59 0.14
N GLY A 43 16.85 -20.89 -0.07
CA GLY A 43 16.05 -21.74 -0.95
C GLY A 43 14.94 -22.52 -0.24
N ASP A 44 14.77 -22.35 1.07
CA ASP A 44 13.81 -23.11 1.86
C ASP A 44 12.36 -22.79 1.46
N PHE A 45 11.53 -23.80 1.57
CA PHE A 45 10.08 -23.59 1.53
C PHE A 45 9.64 -22.95 2.85
N VAL A 46 8.73 -21.98 2.77
CA VAL A 46 8.18 -21.33 3.95
C VAL A 46 6.75 -21.82 4.17
N ALA A 47 6.48 -22.28 5.39
CA ALA A 47 5.15 -22.56 5.89
C ALA A 47 4.78 -21.58 7.00
N LEU A 48 3.48 -21.43 7.28
CA LEU A 48 3.00 -20.61 8.39
C LEU A 48 2.32 -21.48 9.45
N ASP A 49 2.81 -21.38 10.68
CA ASP A 49 2.20 -21.97 11.87
C ASP A 49 1.23 -20.96 12.49
N ARG A 50 -0.04 -21.35 12.64
CA ARG A 50 -1.04 -20.53 13.31
C ARG A 50 -0.92 -20.69 14.83
N ASP A 51 -0.74 -19.56 15.52
CA ASP A 51 -0.78 -19.51 16.98
C ASP A 51 -2.16 -19.03 17.45
N ALA A 52 -2.97 -19.97 17.93
CA ALA A 52 -4.32 -19.65 18.38
C ALA A 52 -4.35 -18.79 19.64
N ALA A 53 -3.35 -18.92 20.53
CA ALA A 53 -3.29 -18.16 21.77
C ALA A 53 -2.92 -16.68 21.53
N LEU A 54 -2.14 -16.41 20.48
CA LEU A 54 -1.76 -15.07 20.10
C LEU A 54 -2.72 -14.43 19.07
N SER A 55 -3.59 -15.22 18.45
CA SER A 55 -4.66 -14.72 17.58
C SER A 55 -5.73 -13.96 18.39
N CYS A 56 -6.50 -13.11 17.74
CA CYS A 56 -7.51 -12.26 18.38
C CYS A 56 -8.83 -12.31 17.59
N GLY A 57 -9.95 -12.29 18.32
CA GLY A 57 -11.30 -12.30 17.75
C GLY A 57 -11.91 -13.70 17.67
N ASP A 58 -13.25 -13.74 17.74
CA ASP A 58 -14.05 -14.96 17.65
C ASP A 58 -14.43 -15.23 16.18
N GLY A 59 -14.21 -16.44 15.71
CA GLY A 59 -14.57 -16.86 14.34
C GLY A 59 -13.42 -16.81 13.33
N PRO A 60 -13.74 -16.88 12.02
CA PRO A 60 -12.76 -16.84 10.95
C PRO A 60 -12.02 -15.49 10.88
N GLN A 61 -10.69 -15.52 10.69
CA GLN A 61 -9.88 -14.32 10.63
C GLN A 61 -9.46 -14.01 9.19
N GLU A 62 -9.64 -12.76 8.79
CA GLU A 62 -9.24 -12.24 7.48
C GLU A 62 -7.98 -11.36 7.53
N ASN A 63 -7.69 -10.78 8.71
CA ASN A 63 -6.47 -10.02 8.95
C ASN A 63 -5.36 -10.93 9.46
N LEU A 64 -4.13 -10.63 9.06
CA LEU A 64 -2.96 -11.45 9.37
C LEU A 64 -1.88 -10.64 10.05
N ILE A 65 -1.28 -11.21 11.11
CA ILE A 65 0.00 -10.76 11.66
C ILE A 65 0.97 -11.92 11.55
N VAL A 66 2.06 -11.71 10.80
CA VAL A 66 3.07 -12.74 10.50
C VAL A 66 4.37 -12.39 11.21
N GLU A 67 4.76 -13.25 12.15
CA GLU A 67 6.05 -13.21 12.83
C GLU A 67 7.10 -13.91 12.00
N GLY A 68 8.17 -13.20 11.63
CA GLY A 68 9.30 -13.77 10.92
C GLY A 68 10.09 -12.77 10.10
N ASP A 69 11.09 -13.26 9.39
CA ASP A 69 11.81 -12.46 8.41
C ASP A 69 10.86 -12.08 7.25
N ASN A 70 10.89 -10.82 6.87
CA ASN A 70 9.98 -10.32 5.85
C ASN A 70 10.27 -10.85 4.44
N PHE A 71 11.50 -11.25 4.13
CA PHE A 71 11.81 -11.91 2.86
C PHE A 71 11.09 -13.27 2.76
N ASP A 72 11.12 -14.07 3.84
CA ASP A 72 10.41 -15.35 3.90
C ASP A 72 8.89 -15.17 3.85
N ALA A 73 8.36 -14.22 4.63
CA ALA A 73 6.95 -13.91 4.62
C ALA A 73 6.46 -13.44 3.23
N LEU A 74 7.23 -12.60 2.55
CA LEU A 74 6.91 -12.14 1.18
C LEU A 74 6.91 -13.28 0.16
N ARG A 75 7.85 -14.25 0.27
CA ARG A 75 7.85 -15.46 -0.57
C ARG A 75 6.60 -16.30 -0.36
N TYR A 76 6.18 -16.48 0.89
CA TYR A 76 4.94 -17.17 1.20
C TYR A 76 3.71 -16.39 0.69
N LEU A 77 3.67 -15.07 0.92
CA LEU A 77 2.59 -14.23 0.42
C LEU A 77 2.52 -14.21 -1.11
N ARG A 78 3.65 -14.28 -1.81
CA ARG A 78 3.66 -14.45 -3.28
C ARG A 78 2.91 -15.71 -3.70
N MET A 79 3.08 -16.84 -2.99
CA MET A 79 2.33 -18.06 -3.25
C MET A 79 0.82 -17.87 -3.07
N THR A 80 0.41 -17.06 -2.10
CA THR A 80 -0.99 -16.95 -1.67
C THR A 80 -1.71 -15.68 -2.13
N HIS A 81 -1.01 -14.56 -2.28
CA HIS A 81 -1.59 -13.22 -2.52
C HIS A 81 -1.04 -12.50 -3.78
N ALA A 82 -0.35 -13.19 -4.69
CA ALA A 82 0.15 -12.56 -5.92
C ALA A 82 -0.97 -11.82 -6.67
N GLY A 83 -0.72 -10.55 -7.03
CA GLY A 83 -1.67 -9.72 -7.78
C GLY A 83 -2.94 -9.32 -7.01
N ARG A 84 -2.95 -9.38 -5.66
CA ARG A 84 -4.15 -9.14 -4.85
C ARG A 84 -4.04 -7.93 -3.91
N VAL A 85 -2.85 -7.47 -3.61
CA VAL A 85 -2.62 -6.37 -2.68
C VAL A 85 -2.90 -5.04 -3.35
N LYS A 86 -3.78 -4.24 -2.78
CA LYS A 86 -4.12 -2.89 -3.28
C LYS A 86 -3.15 -1.83 -2.82
N CYS A 87 -2.73 -1.89 -1.57
CA CYS A 87 -1.82 -0.92 -0.98
C CYS A 87 -0.71 -1.63 -0.22
N ILE A 88 0.51 -1.24 -0.47
CA ILE A 88 1.66 -1.56 0.37
C ILE A 88 2.10 -0.25 1.02
N TYR A 89 2.23 -0.24 2.35
CA TYR A 89 2.94 0.79 3.09
C TYR A 89 4.09 0.15 3.83
N ILE A 90 5.26 0.75 3.77
CA ILE A 90 6.43 0.30 4.53
C ILE A 90 7.24 1.45 5.10
N ASP A 91 7.82 1.19 6.27
CA ASP A 91 8.74 2.04 6.99
C ASP A 91 10.05 1.25 7.24
N PRO A 92 10.90 1.08 6.21
CA PRO A 92 12.12 0.28 6.32
C PRO A 92 13.15 0.94 7.24
N PRO A 93 14.21 0.23 7.68
CA PRO A 93 15.34 0.85 8.37
C PRO A 93 15.95 1.96 7.51
N TYR A 94 16.27 3.10 8.13
CA TYR A 94 16.77 4.30 7.41
C TYR A 94 18.28 4.30 7.20
N ASN A 95 18.97 3.24 7.66
CA ASN A 95 20.41 3.07 7.52
C ASN A 95 21.21 4.25 8.12
N THR A 96 20.77 4.75 9.26
CA THR A 96 21.39 5.90 9.94
C THR A 96 22.75 5.59 10.55
N GLY A 97 23.09 4.30 10.68
CA GLY A 97 24.27 3.81 11.40
C GLY A 97 24.11 3.80 12.93
N ASN A 98 22.91 4.09 13.43
CA ASN A 98 22.60 4.11 14.87
C ASN A 98 21.91 2.82 15.35
N ARG A 99 22.36 1.65 14.88
CA ARG A 99 21.79 0.32 15.16
C ARG A 99 20.32 0.19 14.75
N ASP A 100 19.96 0.83 13.64
CA ASP A 100 18.62 0.80 13.04
C ASP A 100 18.52 -0.19 11.87
N PHE A 101 19.65 -0.70 11.37
CA PHE A 101 19.69 -1.67 10.28
C PHE A 101 20.54 -2.89 10.63
N ILE A 102 19.92 -4.07 10.56
CA ILE A 102 20.57 -5.38 10.77
C ILE A 102 20.74 -6.06 9.43
N TYR A 103 21.97 -6.48 9.14
CA TYR A 103 22.31 -7.27 7.97
C TYR A 103 23.18 -8.47 8.41
N ASN A 104 22.75 -9.69 8.06
CA ASN A 104 23.42 -10.93 8.48
C ASN A 104 23.64 -11.01 10.01
N ASP A 105 22.57 -10.76 10.80
CA ASP A 105 22.54 -10.79 12.26
C ASP A 105 23.48 -9.78 12.95
N ARG A 106 23.99 -8.79 12.21
CA ARG A 106 24.84 -7.71 12.73
C ARG A 106 24.28 -6.36 12.38
N PHE A 107 24.36 -5.41 13.33
CA PHE A 107 24.09 -4.02 13.02
C PHE A 107 25.12 -3.47 12.04
N VAL A 108 24.64 -2.79 11.01
CA VAL A 108 25.51 -2.08 10.05
C VAL A 108 25.93 -0.76 10.67
N ASP A 109 27.23 -0.57 10.83
CA ASP A 109 27.80 0.64 11.40
C ASP A 109 27.83 1.79 10.37
N LYS A 110 27.83 3.03 10.86
CA LYS A 110 27.96 4.24 10.02
C LYS A 110 29.27 4.30 9.23
N ASP A 111 30.33 3.66 9.78
CA ASP A 111 31.66 3.61 9.16
C ASP A 111 31.83 2.42 8.20
N ASP A 112 30.79 1.59 7.99
CA ASP A 112 30.80 0.50 7.03
C ASP A 112 30.84 1.05 5.60
N ALA A 113 31.92 0.76 4.88
CA ALA A 113 32.12 1.25 3.50
C ALA A 113 31.04 0.76 2.53
N TRP A 114 30.41 -0.37 2.83
CA TRP A 114 29.37 -1.02 2.00
C TRP A 114 27.95 -0.83 2.51
N ARG A 115 27.72 0.03 3.49
CA ARG A 115 26.41 0.15 4.16
C ARG A 115 25.26 0.44 3.18
N HIS A 116 25.48 1.33 2.19
CA HIS A 116 24.48 1.65 1.17
C HIS A 116 24.23 0.48 0.23
N SER A 117 25.29 -0.23 -0.21
CA SER A 117 25.16 -1.42 -1.06
C SER A 117 24.43 -2.57 -0.35
N LYS A 118 24.74 -2.81 0.94
CA LYS A 118 24.04 -3.80 1.77
C LYS A 118 22.56 -3.46 1.92
N TRP A 119 22.25 -2.19 2.19
CA TRP A 119 20.89 -1.72 2.32
C TRP A 119 20.11 -1.82 1.00
N LEU A 120 20.75 -1.46 -0.11
CA LEU A 120 20.14 -1.57 -1.44
C LEU A 120 19.84 -3.03 -1.81
N GLU A 121 20.75 -3.96 -1.57
CA GLU A 121 20.50 -5.39 -1.83
C GLU A 121 19.38 -5.94 -0.95
N PHE A 122 19.37 -5.58 0.33
CA PHE A 122 18.32 -5.94 1.28
C PHE A 122 16.95 -5.46 0.80
N MET A 123 16.83 -4.19 0.40
CA MET A 123 15.59 -3.59 -0.08
C MET A 123 15.19 -4.13 -1.46
N TYR A 124 16.13 -4.30 -2.38
CA TYR A 124 15.88 -4.78 -3.73
C TYR A 124 15.14 -6.12 -3.73
N ARG A 125 15.65 -7.10 -2.98
CA ARG A 125 15.04 -8.44 -2.89
C ARG A 125 13.60 -8.39 -2.40
N ARG A 126 13.31 -7.52 -1.44
CA ARG A 126 11.98 -7.38 -0.85
C ARG A 126 11.02 -6.61 -1.76
N LEU A 127 11.51 -5.57 -2.42
CA LEU A 127 10.71 -4.77 -3.35
C LEU A 127 10.34 -5.56 -4.61
N GLU A 128 11.22 -6.44 -5.13
CA GLU A 128 10.87 -7.34 -6.24
C GLU A 128 9.69 -8.25 -5.87
N LEU A 129 9.72 -8.86 -4.68
CA LEU A 129 8.62 -9.70 -4.19
C LEU A 129 7.35 -8.87 -3.96
N ALA A 130 7.48 -7.70 -3.34
CA ALA A 130 6.37 -6.79 -3.07
C ALA A 130 5.66 -6.37 -4.37
N ARG A 131 6.41 -6.12 -5.43
CA ARG A 131 5.85 -5.80 -6.75
C ARG A 131 4.96 -6.91 -7.29
N GLU A 132 5.33 -8.18 -7.12
CA GLU A 132 4.53 -9.33 -7.56
C GLU A 132 3.22 -9.49 -6.77
N LEU A 133 3.13 -8.92 -5.57
CA LEU A 133 1.92 -8.95 -4.74
C LEU A 133 0.88 -7.91 -5.14
N LEU A 134 1.31 -6.79 -5.74
CA LEU A 134 0.42 -5.69 -6.10
C LEU A 134 -0.57 -6.08 -7.19
N ARG A 135 -1.81 -5.64 -7.02
CA ARG A 135 -2.81 -5.57 -8.09
C ARG A 135 -2.34 -4.62 -9.20
N GLU A 136 -2.87 -4.74 -10.40
CA GLU A 136 -2.56 -3.84 -11.51
C GLU A 136 -2.76 -2.36 -11.14
N ASP A 137 -3.83 -2.04 -10.42
CA ASP A 137 -4.13 -0.72 -9.88
C ASP A 137 -3.59 -0.50 -8.45
N GLY A 138 -2.63 -1.33 -8.04
CA GLY A 138 -2.02 -1.28 -6.73
C GLY A 138 -0.92 -0.22 -6.62
N VAL A 139 -0.68 0.24 -5.38
CA VAL A 139 0.31 1.26 -5.05
C VAL A 139 1.17 0.84 -3.87
N ILE A 140 2.40 1.35 -3.86
CA ILE A 140 3.32 1.23 -2.72
C ILE A 140 3.72 2.62 -2.24
N PHE A 141 3.67 2.82 -0.92
CA PHE A 141 4.20 3.99 -0.22
C PHE A 141 5.38 3.55 0.64
N VAL A 142 6.49 4.25 0.55
CA VAL A 142 7.71 3.96 1.31
C VAL A 142 8.16 5.19 2.05
N SER A 143 8.12 5.15 3.39
CA SER A 143 8.70 6.18 4.24
C SER A 143 10.22 6.07 4.27
N ILE A 144 10.91 7.19 4.23
CA ILE A 144 12.38 7.26 4.26
C ILE A 144 12.83 8.66 4.70
N ASP A 145 14.05 8.78 5.19
CA ASP A 145 14.69 10.06 5.49
C ASP A 145 15.82 10.43 4.51
N ASP A 146 16.54 11.50 4.82
CA ASP A 146 17.63 12.03 4.01
C ASP A 146 18.80 11.05 3.81
N ASN A 147 18.95 10.01 4.67
CA ASN A 147 20.07 9.06 4.57
C ASN A 147 20.00 8.21 3.29
N GLU A 148 18.80 7.77 2.90
CA GLU A 148 18.64 6.83 1.79
C GLU A 148 17.60 7.26 0.74
N VAL A 149 17.00 8.45 0.82
CA VAL A 149 15.93 8.85 -0.12
C VAL A 149 16.40 8.84 -1.59
N PHE A 150 17.62 9.24 -1.89
CA PHE A 150 18.13 9.27 -3.26
C PHE A 150 18.42 7.87 -3.79
N HIS A 151 18.99 6.99 -2.96
CA HIS A 151 19.25 5.60 -3.32
C HIS A 151 17.95 4.83 -3.49
N LEU A 152 17.00 5.01 -2.56
CA LEU A 152 15.68 4.42 -2.65
C LEU A 152 14.93 4.89 -3.89
N GLY A 153 14.97 6.17 -4.22
CA GLY A 153 14.31 6.71 -5.40
C GLY A 153 14.76 6.00 -6.68
N LEU A 154 16.08 5.87 -6.87
CA LEU A 154 16.64 5.15 -8.01
C LEU A 154 16.32 3.65 -7.99
N LEU A 155 16.33 3.03 -6.82
CA LEU A 155 15.93 1.63 -6.67
C LEU A 155 14.47 1.41 -7.02
N MET A 156 13.58 2.29 -6.58
CA MET A 156 12.15 2.26 -6.91
C MET A 156 11.91 2.43 -8.41
N GLU A 157 12.65 3.32 -9.08
CA GLU A 157 12.61 3.45 -10.55
C GLU A 157 13.06 2.16 -11.26
N GLN A 158 14.08 1.48 -10.73
CA GLN A 158 14.56 0.22 -11.28
C GLN A 158 13.55 -0.91 -11.13
N VAL A 159 12.87 -1.00 -9.98
CA VAL A 159 11.91 -2.08 -9.69
C VAL A 159 10.55 -1.81 -10.31
N PHE A 160 10.02 -0.60 -10.17
CA PHE A 160 8.66 -0.25 -10.60
C PHE A 160 8.60 0.47 -11.95
N GLY A 161 9.71 1.07 -12.40
CA GLY A 161 9.78 1.91 -13.59
C GLY A 161 9.53 3.39 -13.29
N ALA A 162 10.36 4.29 -13.87
CA ALA A 162 10.26 5.74 -13.66
C ALA A 162 8.87 6.31 -14.05
N ALA A 163 8.23 5.75 -15.09
CA ALA A 163 6.90 6.18 -15.52
C ALA A 163 5.79 5.93 -14.48
N ASN A 164 6.02 5.01 -13.54
CA ASN A 164 5.09 4.63 -12.49
C ASN A 164 5.30 5.40 -11.17
N CYS A 165 6.23 6.34 -11.14
CA CYS A 165 6.37 7.27 -10.02
C CYS A 165 5.15 8.19 -9.96
N ILE A 166 4.41 8.16 -8.85
CA ILE A 166 3.23 8.98 -8.64
C ILE A 166 3.60 10.33 -8.05
N ALA A 167 4.26 10.30 -6.88
CA ALA A 167 4.68 11.49 -6.15
C ALA A 167 5.74 11.16 -5.09
N THR A 168 6.47 12.19 -4.67
CA THR A 168 7.22 12.20 -3.42
C THR A 168 6.53 13.18 -2.49
N PHE A 169 6.06 12.69 -1.35
CA PHE A 169 5.45 13.51 -0.32
C PHE A 169 6.47 13.85 0.76
N ILE A 170 6.29 14.99 1.39
CA ILE A 170 7.10 15.48 2.52
C ILE A 170 6.20 15.55 3.74
N TRP A 171 6.49 14.74 4.76
CA TRP A 171 5.79 14.78 6.03
C TRP A 171 6.62 15.53 7.07
N ARG A 172 6.03 16.55 7.71
CA ARG A 172 6.64 17.26 8.82
C ARG A 172 6.52 16.42 10.10
N LYS A 173 7.64 15.81 10.51
CA LYS A 173 7.69 14.92 11.67
C LYS A 173 7.91 15.64 13.00
N VAL A 174 8.37 16.89 12.99
CA VAL A 174 8.70 17.71 14.15
C VAL A 174 7.92 19.02 14.10
N ASP A 175 7.34 19.43 15.24
CA ASP A 175 6.50 20.63 15.36
C ASP A 175 7.10 21.72 16.26
N SER A 176 8.24 21.46 16.87
CA SER A 176 8.91 22.40 17.80
C SER A 176 10.36 22.60 17.40
N PRO A 177 10.89 23.81 17.61
CA PRO A 177 12.32 24.07 17.43
C PRO A 177 13.13 23.09 18.28
N ASN A 178 14.14 22.53 17.68
CA ASN A 178 15.05 21.63 18.37
C ASN A 178 16.19 22.47 18.94
N ASP A 179 16.38 22.50 20.24
CA ASP A 179 17.50 23.17 20.92
C ASP A 179 18.85 22.50 20.64
N ASN A 180 18.93 21.77 19.57
CA ASN A 180 20.07 20.91 19.32
C ASN A 180 21.27 21.64 18.73
N LYS A 181 22.40 21.09 19.07
CA LYS A 181 23.74 21.42 18.62
C LYS A 181 23.98 21.18 17.12
N VAL A 182 22.92 21.05 16.31
CA VAL A 182 22.97 20.84 14.85
C VAL A 182 22.61 22.12 14.12
N THR A 183 23.31 22.39 13.04
CA THR A 183 23.10 23.61 12.24
C THR A 183 21.80 23.59 11.46
N ILE A 184 21.35 22.40 11.03
CA ILE A 184 20.10 22.15 10.28
C ILE A 184 19.39 20.98 10.93
N THR A 185 18.12 21.18 11.30
CA THR A 185 17.30 20.11 11.91
C THR A 185 16.56 19.31 10.84
N PRO A 186 16.54 17.97 10.92
CA PRO A 186 15.79 17.12 9.99
C PRO A 186 14.30 17.08 10.41
N ASP A 187 13.55 18.14 10.11
CA ASP A 187 12.17 18.33 10.56
C ASP A 187 11.15 17.50 9.76
N HIS A 188 11.60 16.83 8.72
CA HIS A 188 10.73 16.10 7.80
C HIS A 188 11.22 14.67 7.52
N GLU A 189 10.35 13.91 6.90
CA GLU A 189 10.64 12.66 6.23
C GLU A 189 9.93 12.65 4.87
N PHE A 190 10.37 11.76 4.00
CA PHE A 190 9.77 11.56 2.68
C PHE A 190 8.86 10.34 2.69
N VAL A 191 7.83 10.37 1.83
CA VAL A 191 7.05 9.19 1.47
C VAL A 191 7.04 9.10 -0.05
N LEU A 192 7.75 8.11 -0.58
CA LEU A 192 7.77 7.83 -2.01
C LEU A 192 6.54 7.00 -2.38
N CYS A 193 5.83 7.39 -3.43
CA CYS A 193 4.65 6.68 -3.92
C CYS A 193 4.86 6.22 -5.37
N TYR A 194 4.76 4.91 -5.59
CA TYR A 194 4.81 4.27 -6.90
C TYR A 194 3.57 3.40 -7.12
N ALA A 195 3.12 3.30 -8.36
CA ALA A 195 2.08 2.36 -8.78
C ALA A 195 2.71 1.15 -9.47
N LEU A 196 1.99 0.02 -9.53
CA LEU A 196 2.35 -1.06 -10.44
C LEU A 196 2.10 -0.63 -11.90
N SER A 197 0.96 0.04 -12.15
CA SER A 197 0.62 0.70 -13.41
C SER A 197 -0.03 2.05 -13.14
N ARG A 198 0.67 3.14 -13.51
CA ARG A 198 0.15 4.50 -13.33
C ARG A 198 -1.16 4.74 -14.08
N GLU A 199 -1.35 4.07 -15.20
CA GLU A 199 -2.54 4.22 -16.04
C GLU A 199 -3.77 3.56 -15.40
N ALA A 200 -3.57 2.46 -14.67
CA ALA A 200 -4.64 1.73 -14.01
C ALA A 200 -5.07 2.38 -12.69
N VAL A 201 -4.15 3.04 -11.99
CA VAL A 201 -4.41 3.62 -10.67
C VAL A 201 -5.33 4.83 -10.75
N ARG A 202 -6.24 4.96 -9.78
CA ARG A 202 -7.08 6.16 -9.57
C ARG A 202 -6.99 6.59 -8.11
N PHE A 203 -6.72 7.86 -7.91
CA PHE A 203 -6.70 8.47 -6.58
C PHE A 203 -7.97 9.30 -6.38
N SER A 204 -8.59 9.16 -5.23
CA SER A 204 -9.69 10.03 -4.82
C SER A 204 -9.16 11.38 -4.38
N PRO A 205 -9.83 12.47 -4.71
CA PRO A 205 -9.46 13.79 -4.20
C PRO A 205 -9.75 13.90 -2.69
N MET A 206 -9.09 14.85 -2.04
CA MET A 206 -9.31 15.14 -0.63
C MET A 206 -10.60 15.94 -0.43
N PRO A 207 -11.49 15.57 0.50
CA PRO A 207 -12.61 16.40 0.91
C PRO A 207 -12.13 17.78 1.36
N ALA A 208 -12.83 18.83 0.93
CA ALA A 208 -12.44 20.22 1.17
C ALA A 208 -13.66 21.11 1.51
N PRO A 209 -14.35 20.85 2.63
CA PRO A 209 -15.55 21.59 3.02
C PRO A 209 -15.30 23.10 3.20
N ASP A 210 -14.06 23.49 3.53
CA ASP A 210 -13.61 24.87 3.65
C ASP A 210 -13.71 25.67 2.33
N ILE A 211 -13.75 25.02 1.17
CA ILE A 211 -13.98 25.71 -0.13
C ILE A 211 -15.32 26.46 -0.11
N VAL A 212 -16.32 25.93 0.58
CA VAL A 212 -17.66 26.51 0.63
C VAL A 212 -17.68 27.84 1.39
N ASP A 213 -16.72 28.08 2.30
CA ASP A 213 -16.63 29.34 3.06
C ASP A 213 -16.33 30.57 2.17
N ALA A 214 -15.75 30.33 0.99
CA ALA A 214 -15.54 31.38 -0.01
C ALA A 214 -16.80 31.78 -0.77
N TYR A 215 -17.94 31.10 -0.54
CA TYR A 215 -19.20 31.33 -1.20
C TYR A 215 -20.16 32.12 -0.29
N ARG A 216 -20.86 33.10 -0.86
CA ARG A 216 -21.87 33.89 -0.16
C ARG A 216 -23.18 33.11 -0.09
N VAL A 217 -23.94 33.33 0.99
CA VAL A 217 -25.29 32.78 1.12
C VAL A 217 -26.28 33.74 0.45
N GLY A 218 -27.04 33.24 -0.51
CA GLY A 218 -28.14 33.97 -1.16
C GLY A 218 -29.39 34.05 -0.28
N ALA A 219 -30.34 34.87 -0.69
CA ALA A 219 -31.63 35.01 0.01
C ALA A 219 -32.47 33.72 -0.03
N ASP A 220 -32.22 32.86 -1.00
CA ASP A 220 -32.83 31.55 -1.19
C ASP A 220 -32.11 30.43 -0.45
N GLY A 221 -31.04 30.76 0.30
CA GLY A 221 -30.19 29.80 1.01
C GLY A 221 -29.12 29.17 0.13
N SER A 222 -29.09 29.41 -1.17
CA SER A 222 -28.03 28.90 -2.05
C SER A 222 -26.68 29.56 -1.73
N ARG A 223 -25.60 28.79 -1.83
CA ARG A 223 -24.25 29.32 -1.70
C ARG A 223 -23.65 29.56 -3.08
N TYR A 224 -23.22 30.79 -3.37
CA TYR A 224 -22.67 31.16 -4.66
C TYR A 224 -21.51 32.16 -4.54
N ARG A 225 -20.74 32.29 -5.62
CA ARG A 225 -19.78 33.38 -5.84
C ARG A 225 -19.89 33.89 -7.27
N ASP A 226 -19.75 35.20 -7.43
CA ASP A 226 -19.72 35.82 -8.75
C ASP A 226 -18.25 36.05 -9.15
N ARG A 227 -17.79 35.35 -10.17
CA ARG A 227 -16.43 35.40 -10.66
C ARG A 227 -16.35 36.29 -11.88
N LEU A 228 -15.45 37.30 -11.83
CA LEU A 228 -15.23 38.20 -12.95
C LEU A 228 -14.84 37.42 -14.20
N MET A 229 -15.52 37.61 -15.31
CA MET A 229 -15.26 36.91 -16.56
C MET A 229 -14.00 37.42 -17.29
N LYS A 230 -13.59 38.69 -17.05
CA LYS A 230 -12.31 39.21 -17.55
C LYS A 230 -11.15 38.51 -16.83
N LYS A 231 -10.23 37.92 -17.59
CA LYS A 231 -9.06 37.24 -17.04
C LYS A 231 -8.08 38.28 -16.49
N ASN A 232 -7.65 38.06 -15.25
CA ASN A 232 -6.60 38.84 -14.59
C ASN A 232 -5.33 38.00 -14.36
N GLY A 233 -4.19 38.67 -14.14
CA GLY A 233 -2.91 38.03 -13.82
C GLY A 233 -2.22 37.40 -15.03
N LYS A 234 -1.53 36.31 -14.83
CA LYS A 234 -0.70 35.66 -15.87
C LYS A 234 -1.58 35.21 -17.06
N ASN A 235 -1.07 35.44 -18.28
CA ASN A 235 -1.75 35.11 -19.55
C ASN A 235 -3.13 35.78 -19.66
N SER A 236 -3.27 37.07 -19.30
CA SER A 236 -4.53 37.80 -19.31
C SER A 236 -4.76 38.64 -20.55
N LEU A 237 -3.77 38.81 -21.39
CA LEU A 237 -3.85 39.69 -22.56
C LEU A 237 -4.43 38.98 -23.78
N ARG A 238 -4.99 39.75 -24.71
CA ARG A 238 -5.49 39.27 -26.01
C ARG A 238 -4.46 38.50 -26.78
N ARG A 239 -3.18 38.92 -26.78
CA ARG A 239 -2.08 38.23 -27.46
C ARG A 239 -1.85 36.80 -26.96
N ASP A 240 -2.18 36.51 -25.72
CA ASP A 240 -1.99 35.16 -25.13
C ASP A 240 -3.02 34.16 -25.67
N ARG A 241 -4.26 34.64 -25.95
CA ARG A 241 -5.34 33.85 -26.55
C ARG A 241 -6.28 34.75 -27.35
N PRO A 242 -5.99 35.08 -28.62
CA PRO A 242 -6.78 36.03 -29.42
C PRO A 242 -8.25 35.63 -29.60
N THR A 243 -8.55 34.31 -29.65
CA THR A 243 -9.91 33.80 -29.77
C THR A 243 -10.83 34.10 -28.57
N MET A 244 -10.24 34.50 -27.45
CA MET A 244 -10.96 34.85 -26.23
C MET A 244 -11.21 36.40 -26.13
N PHE A 245 -10.97 37.16 -27.19
CA PHE A 245 -11.27 38.57 -27.31
C PHE A 245 -12.44 38.73 -28.27
N PHE A 246 -13.64 38.93 -27.71
CA PHE A 246 -14.87 39.10 -28.44
C PHE A 246 -15.86 39.93 -27.60
N PRO A 247 -16.88 40.57 -28.22
CA PRO A 247 -17.89 41.33 -27.48
C PRO A 247 -18.89 40.40 -26.78
N ILE A 248 -19.36 40.85 -25.61
CA ILE A 248 -20.54 40.34 -24.90
C ILE A 248 -21.50 41.51 -24.79
N LEU A 249 -22.77 41.31 -25.16
CA LEU A 249 -23.79 42.36 -25.03
C LEU A 249 -24.19 42.53 -23.57
N ASP A 250 -24.12 43.77 -23.09
CA ASP A 250 -24.58 44.17 -21.76
C ASP A 250 -26.11 44.25 -21.68
N PRO A 251 -26.71 44.51 -20.52
CA PRO A 251 -28.17 44.66 -20.38
C PRO A 251 -28.77 45.80 -21.20
N ASP A 252 -27.96 46.80 -21.56
CA ASP A 252 -28.39 47.95 -22.36
C ASP A 252 -28.19 47.73 -23.86
N GLY A 253 -27.68 46.55 -24.26
CA GLY A 253 -27.43 46.17 -25.66
C GLY A 253 -26.10 46.64 -26.24
N ASN A 254 -25.18 47.18 -25.44
CA ASN A 254 -23.87 47.65 -25.89
C ASN A 254 -22.85 46.49 -25.87
N GLU A 255 -21.87 46.58 -26.77
CA GLU A 255 -20.77 45.64 -26.83
C GLU A 255 -19.74 45.92 -25.73
N VAL A 256 -19.50 44.94 -24.85
CA VAL A 256 -18.45 44.98 -23.81
C VAL A 256 -17.31 44.07 -24.20
N TYR A 257 -16.11 44.65 -24.30
CA TYR A 257 -14.87 43.93 -24.55
C TYR A 257 -14.03 43.81 -23.27
N PRO A 258 -13.18 42.76 -23.15
CA PRO A 258 -12.32 42.62 -22.00
C PRO A 258 -11.12 43.59 -22.11
N ILE A 259 -11.23 44.73 -21.43
CA ILE A 259 -10.20 45.78 -21.39
C ILE A 259 -9.73 45.94 -19.95
N HIS A 260 -8.43 45.90 -19.70
CA HIS A 260 -7.82 46.18 -18.39
C HIS A 260 -7.99 47.65 -18.01
N ASP A 261 -7.84 47.97 -16.73
CA ASP A 261 -8.01 49.34 -16.24
C ASP A 261 -6.93 50.31 -16.77
N ASN A 262 -5.79 49.77 -17.20
CA ASN A 262 -4.71 50.50 -17.87
C ASN A 262 -4.94 50.72 -19.40
N GLY A 263 -6.08 50.24 -19.93
CA GLY A 263 -6.44 50.35 -21.33
C GLY A 263 -5.94 49.19 -22.24
N GLU A 264 -5.16 48.27 -21.71
CA GLU A 264 -4.68 47.11 -22.51
C GLU A 264 -5.81 46.14 -22.84
N GLU A 265 -5.78 45.58 -24.05
CA GLU A 265 -6.70 44.53 -24.48
C GLU A 265 -6.45 43.25 -23.69
N ALA A 266 -7.38 42.89 -22.84
CA ALA A 266 -7.39 41.65 -22.08
C ALA A 266 -8.07 40.53 -22.88
N ARG A 267 -8.37 39.44 -22.20
CA ARG A 267 -9.19 38.34 -22.74
C ARG A 267 -10.23 37.87 -21.72
N TRP A 268 -11.27 37.22 -22.22
CA TRP A 268 -12.18 36.51 -21.32
C TRP A 268 -11.52 35.26 -20.72
N ALA A 269 -12.01 34.84 -19.58
CA ALA A 269 -11.57 33.63 -18.91
C ALA A 269 -12.15 32.36 -19.57
N MET A 270 -13.15 32.50 -20.41
CA MET A 270 -13.86 31.41 -21.09
C MET A 270 -14.15 31.76 -22.58
N SER A 271 -14.48 30.74 -23.35
CA SER A 271 -14.85 30.85 -24.76
C SER A 271 -16.24 31.50 -24.94
N ARG A 272 -16.59 31.87 -26.18
CA ARG A 272 -17.93 32.37 -26.54
C ARG A 272 -19.01 31.38 -26.13
N ASP A 273 -18.83 30.09 -26.41
CA ASP A 273 -19.76 29.02 -26.01
C ASP A 273 -19.90 28.91 -24.48
N GLY A 274 -18.81 29.15 -23.75
CA GLY A 274 -18.84 29.20 -22.28
C GLY A 274 -19.70 30.35 -21.75
N VAL A 275 -19.59 31.54 -22.36
CA VAL A 275 -20.45 32.70 -22.03
C VAL A 275 -21.91 32.38 -22.34
N GLU A 276 -22.21 31.78 -23.49
CA GLU A 276 -23.57 31.45 -23.88
C GLU A 276 -24.22 30.45 -22.94
N LYS A 277 -23.47 29.41 -22.51
CA LYS A 277 -23.93 28.48 -21.47
C LYS A 277 -24.32 29.21 -20.17
N HIS A 278 -23.52 30.18 -19.74
CA HIS A 278 -23.85 30.97 -18.55
C HIS A 278 -25.08 31.86 -18.78
N ARG A 279 -25.31 32.38 -20.00
CA ARG A 279 -26.48 33.13 -20.36
C ARG A 279 -27.74 32.26 -20.33
N GLU A 280 -27.70 31.10 -20.98
CA GLU A 280 -28.82 30.14 -21.01
C GLU A 280 -29.17 29.62 -19.61
N ALA A 281 -28.17 29.38 -18.77
CA ALA A 281 -28.35 28.94 -17.38
C ALA A 281 -28.79 30.07 -16.42
N GLY A 282 -28.90 31.32 -16.87
CA GLY A 282 -29.22 32.47 -16.01
C GLY A 282 -28.12 32.81 -15.00
N THR A 283 -26.90 32.34 -15.22
CA THR A 283 -25.73 32.51 -14.33
C THR A 283 -24.75 33.57 -14.84
N LEU A 284 -25.03 34.23 -15.97
CA LEU A 284 -24.34 35.44 -16.43
C LEU A 284 -24.88 36.63 -15.65
N ILE A 285 -24.08 37.19 -14.75
CA ILE A 285 -24.47 38.29 -13.87
C ILE A 285 -23.75 39.54 -14.30
N TRP A 286 -24.50 40.62 -14.50
CA TRP A 286 -23.97 41.93 -14.81
C TRP A 286 -23.88 42.78 -13.55
N LYS A 287 -22.72 43.45 -13.33
CA LYS A 287 -22.54 44.42 -12.24
C LYS A 287 -22.02 45.72 -12.80
N GLN A 288 -22.58 46.82 -12.28
CA GLN A 288 -22.10 48.16 -12.58
C GLN A 288 -20.87 48.48 -11.74
N ARG A 289 -19.89 49.09 -12.39
CA ARG A 289 -18.66 49.58 -11.73
C ARG A 289 -18.35 51.00 -12.27
N GLU A 290 -17.98 51.89 -11.39
CA GLU A 290 -17.42 53.17 -11.80
C GLU A 290 -15.95 53.01 -12.27
N LYS A 291 -15.68 53.53 -13.48
CA LYS A 291 -14.32 53.54 -14.06
C LYS A 291 -14.11 54.89 -14.76
N LEU A 292 -13.11 55.66 -14.32
CA LEU A 292 -12.77 56.98 -14.88
C LEU A 292 -13.99 57.94 -14.98
N GLY A 293 -14.82 57.94 -13.95
CA GLY A 293 -16.03 58.76 -13.89
C GLY A 293 -17.20 58.32 -14.80
N LYS A 294 -17.11 57.09 -15.35
CA LYS A 294 -18.17 56.46 -16.12
C LYS A 294 -18.63 55.18 -15.47
N THR A 295 -19.93 54.93 -15.43
CA THR A 295 -20.49 53.66 -15.02
C THR A 295 -20.39 52.68 -16.19
N ILE A 296 -19.72 51.54 -15.97
CA ILE A 296 -19.58 50.46 -16.97
C ILE A 296 -20.17 49.17 -16.43
N TRP A 297 -20.68 48.36 -17.34
CA TRP A 297 -21.10 46.99 -17.03
C TRP A 297 -19.91 46.03 -17.08
N GLU A 298 -19.76 45.18 -16.07
CA GLU A 298 -18.78 44.08 -16.05
C GLU A 298 -19.51 42.73 -15.92
N PRO A 299 -19.21 41.74 -16.80
CA PRO A 299 -19.82 40.41 -16.73
C PRO A 299 -19.13 39.53 -15.69
N TYR A 300 -19.94 38.83 -14.92
CA TYR A 300 -19.51 37.82 -13.93
C TYR A 300 -20.22 36.49 -14.23
N ALA A 301 -19.49 35.38 -14.03
CA ALA A 301 -20.08 34.07 -13.99
C ALA A 301 -20.45 33.72 -12.54
N ARG A 302 -21.73 33.42 -12.30
CA ARG A 302 -22.17 32.89 -11.00
C ARG A 302 -21.85 31.40 -10.93
N GLU A 303 -21.03 31.04 -9.95
CA GLU A 303 -20.67 29.67 -9.63
C GLU A 303 -21.35 29.31 -8.29
N PHE A 304 -22.14 28.23 -8.28
CA PHE A 304 -22.70 27.68 -7.04
C PHE A 304 -21.67 26.80 -6.33
N ALA A 305 -21.74 26.75 -5.00
CA ALA A 305 -20.89 25.84 -4.24
C ALA A 305 -21.19 24.39 -4.64
N PRO A 306 -20.18 23.56 -4.85
CA PRO A 306 -20.39 22.14 -5.06
C PRO A 306 -20.96 21.49 -3.78
N ASP A 307 -21.79 20.47 -3.94
CA ASP A 307 -22.36 19.70 -2.82
C ASP A 307 -21.25 18.97 -2.07
N ASP A 308 -20.33 18.35 -2.80
CA ASP A 308 -19.18 17.63 -2.27
C ASP A 308 -17.86 18.30 -2.72
N PRO A 309 -17.43 19.37 -2.02
CA PRO A 309 -16.22 20.08 -2.40
C PRO A 309 -14.97 19.26 -2.15
N VAL A 310 -14.13 19.15 -3.17
CA VAL A 310 -12.90 18.36 -3.15
C VAL A 310 -11.72 19.17 -3.73
N ARG A 311 -10.51 18.79 -3.32
CA ARG A 311 -9.26 19.33 -3.87
C ARG A 311 -8.19 18.25 -4.02
N PRO A 312 -7.17 18.43 -4.86
CA PRO A 312 -6.02 17.55 -4.88
C PRO A 312 -5.30 17.50 -3.52
N TYR A 313 -4.72 16.35 -3.18
CA TYR A 313 -3.85 16.25 -2.02
C TYR A 313 -2.58 17.09 -2.22
N PRO A 314 -2.14 17.87 -1.23
CA PRO A 314 -0.85 18.54 -1.28
C PRO A 314 0.29 17.53 -1.19
N SER A 315 1.44 17.85 -1.76
CA SER A 315 2.65 17.03 -1.61
C SER A 315 3.42 17.29 -0.31
N ILE A 316 3.08 18.37 0.41
CA ILE A 316 3.66 18.72 1.71
C ILE A 316 2.59 18.51 2.78
N TRP A 317 2.85 17.61 3.71
CA TRP A 317 1.95 17.22 4.79
C TRP A 317 2.44 17.80 6.13
N ALA A 318 2.12 19.06 6.35
CA ALA A 318 2.45 19.79 7.58
C ALA A 318 1.31 19.78 8.61
N ASP A 319 0.14 19.29 8.22
CA ASP A 319 -1.11 19.25 8.97
C ASP A 319 -1.36 17.90 9.66
N LEU A 320 -0.47 16.93 9.50
CA LEU A 320 -0.56 15.63 10.15
C LEU A 320 0.13 15.62 11.51
N SER A 321 -0.26 14.67 12.35
CA SER A 321 0.40 14.39 13.64
C SER A 321 1.89 14.15 13.45
N THR A 322 2.65 14.61 14.46
CA THR A 322 4.12 14.49 14.49
C THR A 322 4.55 13.17 15.15
N MET A 323 5.85 12.87 15.09
CA MET A 323 6.44 11.72 15.80
C MET A 323 6.18 11.75 17.30
N ARG A 324 6.19 12.94 17.92
CA ARG A 324 5.91 13.13 19.35
C ARG A 324 4.48 12.71 19.68
N GLN A 325 3.52 13.07 18.84
CA GLN A 325 2.11 12.72 19.03
C GLN A 325 1.89 11.21 18.81
N ALA A 326 2.55 10.60 17.82
CA ALA A 326 2.53 9.15 17.62
C ALA A 326 3.08 8.38 18.83
N LYS A 327 4.19 8.85 19.42
CA LYS A 327 4.72 8.28 20.69
C LYS A 327 3.75 8.44 21.84
N ALA A 328 3.09 9.60 21.96
CA ALA A 328 2.10 9.83 23.01
C ALA A 328 0.91 8.87 22.88
N MET A 329 0.40 8.65 21.67
CA MET A 329 -0.66 7.68 21.38
C MET A 329 -0.24 6.25 21.77
N LEU A 330 0.98 5.84 21.42
CA LEU A 330 1.47 4.51 21.79
C LEU A 330 1.56 4.34 23.31
N ARG A 331 2.02 5.38 24.02
CA ARG A 331 2.04 5.41 25.48
C ARG A 331 0.63 5.33 26.10
N ASP A 332 -0.37 5.93 25.48
CA ASP A 332 -1.76 5.86 25.94
C ASP A 332 -2.34 4.45 25.75
N ILE A 333 -1.93 3.73 24.71
CA ILE A 333 -2.37 2.35 24.46
C ILE A 333 -1.71 1.36 25.45
N PHE A 334 -0.43 1.56 25.78
CA PHE A 334 0.34 0.57 26.54
C PHE A 334 0.57 0.93 28.01
N ASP A 335 0.28 2.17 28.40
CA ASP A 335 0.61 2.72 29.73
C ASP A 335 2.12 2.67 30.08
N THR A 336 2.99 2.69 29.07
CA THR A 336 4.46 2.68 29.25
C THR A 336 5.16 3.50 28.18
N SER A 337 6.40 3.95 28.47
CA SER A 337 7.07 4.96 27.64
C SER A 337 8.02 4.42 26.57
N ASP A 338 8.55 3.20 26.69
CA ASP A 338 9.78 2.82 25.98
C ASP A 338 9.67 1.53 25.14
N LEU A 339 8.46 1.13 24.74
CA LEU A 339 8.25 -0.10 23.97
C LEU A 339 8.73 0.00 22.52
N PHE A 340 8.62 1.17 21.91
CA PHE A 340 9.03 1.37 20.51
C PHE A 340 9.43 2.83 20.28
N SER A 341 10.59 3.03 19.66
CA SER A 341 11.23 4.35 19.60
C SER A 341 10.64 5.30 18.54
N THR A 342 10.14 4.79 17.42
CA THR A 342 9.78 5.58 16.24
C THR A 342 8.43 5.17 15.61
N PRO A 343 7.32 5.16 16.38
CA PRO A 343 6.02 4.85 15.79
C PRO A 343 5.59 5.94 14.82
N LYS A 344 5.07 5.54 13.65
CA LYS A 344 4.45 6.49 12.72
C LYS A 344 3.05 6.89 13.20
N PRO A 345 2.59 8.11 12.91
CA PRO A 345 1.22 8.52 13.25
C PRO A 345 0.20 7.77 12.39
N VAL A 346 -0.93 7.44 13.01
CA VAL A 346 -2.02 6.71 12.36
C VAL A 346 -2.58 7.51 11.20
N GLU A 347 -2.74 8.81 11.37
CA GLU A 347 -3.28 9.75 10.38
C GLU A 347 -2.44 9.81 9.09
N LEU A 348 -1.14 9.54 9.18
CA LEU A 348 -0.25 9.46 8.01
C LEU A 348 -0.69 8.30 7.10
N ILE A 349 -0.94 7.15 7.69
CA ILE A 349 -1.36 5.95 6.95
C ILE A 349 -2.81 6.07 6.50
N GLU A 350 -3.70 6.59 7.35
CA GLU A 350 -5.09 6.86 6.96
C GLU A 350 -5.16 7.79 5.74
N ARG A 351 -4.33 8.84 5.68
CA ARG A 351 -4.28 9.74 4.51
C ARG A 351 -3.95 8.98 3.23
N MET A 352 -2.94 8.11 3.26
CA MET A 352 -2.55 7.28 2.12
C MET A 352 -3.68 6.33 1.71
N LEU A 353 -4.35 5.69 2.68
CA LEU A 353 -5.47 4.79 2.42
C LEU A 353 -6.70 5.54 1.87
N ARG A 354 -6.99 6.75 2.35
CA ARG A 354 -8.06 7.61 1.79
C ARG A 354 -7.76 8.03 0.36
N MET A 355 -6.49 8.27 0.00
CA MET A 355 -6.11 8.60 -1.38
C MET A 355 -6.46 7.48 -2.36
N ILE A 356 -6.30 6.21 -1.98
CA ILE A 356 -6.62 5.06 -2.84
C ILE A 356 -8.10 4.65 -2.80
N SER A 357 -8.83 5.05 -1.75
CA SER A 357 -10.30 4.95 -1.58
C SER A 357 -10.93 3.61 -1.99
N ASP A 358 -10.28 2.49 -1.67
CA ASP A 358 -10.82 1.15 -1.88
C ASP A 358 -11.30 0.57 -0.54
N PRO A 359 -12.62 0.44 -0.32
CA PRO A 359 -13.17 -0.04 0.96
C PRO A 359 -12.93 -1.54 1.20
N ASN A 360 -12.48 -2.29 0.20
CA ASN A 360 -12.19 -3.72 0.28
C ASN A 360 -10.71 -4.05 0.07
N ALA A 361 -9.83 -3.04 0.19
CA ALA A 361 -8.40 -3.16 -0.05
C ALA A 361 -7.74 -4.20 0.88
N ILE A 362 -6.84 -5.00 0.33
CA ILE A 362 -5.80 -5.67 1.12
C ILE A 362 -4.63 -4.68 1.25
N VAL A 363 -4.28 -4.38 2.49
CA VAL A 363 -3.19 -3.47 2.87
C VAL A 363 -2.06 -4.30 3.47
N LEU A 364 -0.88 -4.27 2.87
CA LEU A 364 0.30 -4.99 3.33
C LEU A 364 1.32 -4.01 3.93
N ASP A 365 1.84 -4.37 5.10
CA ASP A 365 2.98 -3.71 5.73
C ASP A 365 3.99 -4.77 6.18
N PHE A 366 5.10 -4.89 5.46
CA PHE A 366 6.12 -5.89 5.78
C PHE A 366 7.32 -5.32 6.56
N PHE A 367 7.15 -4.12 7.13
CA PHE A 367 7.97 -3.52 8.17
C PHE A 367 7.06 -2.94 9.26
N ALA A 368 6.12 -3.77 9.76
CA ALA A 368 4.99 -3.32 10.54
C ALA A 368 5.35 -2.65 11.88
N GLY A 369 6.55 -2.87 12.40
CA GLY A 369 7.04 -2.23 13.61
C GLY A 369 6.05 -2.34 14.77
N SER A 370 5.45 -1.22 15.15
CA SER A 370 4.45 -1.17 16.22
C SER A 370 3.00 -1.45 15.79
N GLY A 371 2.74 -1.84 14.54
CA GLY A 371 1.38 -2.17 14.07
C GLY A 371 0.46 -0.98 13.77
N THR A 372 1.03 0.18 13.45
CA THR A 372 0.26 1.40 13.15
C THR A 372 -0.69 1.23 11.97
N THR A 373 -0.26 0.49 10.95
CA THR A 373 -1.05 0.23 9.74
C THR A 373 -2.35 -0.51 10.02
N ALA A 374 -2.34 -1.49 10.94
CA ALA A 374 -3.58 -2.17 11.33
C ALA A 374 -4.57 -1.22 12.00
N GLN A 375 -4.10 -0.35 12.90
CA GLN A 375 -4.98 0.63 13.54
C GLN A 375 -5.59 1.59 12.52
N ALA A 376 -4.83 2.05 11.53
CA ALA A 376 -5.35 2.90 10.46
C ALA A 376 -6.43 2.20 9.63
N VAL A 377 -6.22 0.93 9.29
CA VAL A 377 -7.20 0.11 8.56
C VAL A 377 -8.50 -0.04 9.38
N LEU A 378 -8.39 -0.40 10.66
CA LEU A 378 -9.54 -0.59 11.54
C LEU A 378 -10.31 0.72 11.78
N ASN A 379 -9.61 1.85 11.96
CA ASN A 379 -10.24 3.16 12.08
C ASN A 379 -11.10 3.49 10.85
N LEU A 380 -10.53 3.32 9.65
CA LEU A 380 -11.25 3.61 8.41
C LEU A 380 -12.45 2.67 8.22
N ASN A 381 -12.32 1.38 8.52
CA ASN A 381 -13.44 0.44 8.45
C ASN A 381 -14.56 0.83 9.42
N LYS A 382 -14.22 1.31 10.62
CA LYS A 382 -15.22 1.80 11.58
C LYS A 382 -15.88 3.10 11.11
N GLU A 383 -15.14 3.97 10.41
CA GLU A 383 -15.60 5.27 9.94
C GLU A 383 -16.56 5.13 8.74
N ASP A 384 -16.18 4.34 7.73
CA ASP A 384 -16.88 4.28 6.44
C ASP A 384 -17.62 2.95 6.18
N GLY A 385 -17.58 2.00 7.14
CA GLY A 385 -18.18 0.66 7.00
C GLY A 385 -17.44 -0.26 6.04
N GLY A 386 -16.20 0.07 5.67
CA GLY A 386 -15.35 -0.71 4.78
C GLY A 386 -14.96 -2.07 5.34
N GLN A 387 -14.49 -2.94 4.44
CA GLN A 387 -14.03 -4.30 4.73
C GLN A 387 -12.54 -4.47 4.35
N ARG A 388 -11.74 -3.41 4.58
CA ARG A 388 -10.30 -3.48 4.33
C ARG A 388 -9.67 -4.52 5.25
N ARG A 389 -8.72 -5.26 4.71
CA ARG A 389 -7.95 -6.26 5.44
C ARG A 389 -6.50 -5.85 5.52
N PHE A 390 -5.85 -6.13 6.65
CA PHE A 390 -4.41 -5.90 6.79
C PHE A 390 -3.63 -7.20 6.85
N ILE A 391 -2.41 -7.16 6.31
CA ILE A 391 -1.37 -8.16 6.47
C ILE A 391 -0.14 -7.44 7.01
N LEU A 392 0.22 -7.73 8.26
CA LEU A 392 1.40 -7.17 8.90
C LEU A 392 2.49 -8.23 8.99
N VAL A 393 3.71 -7.88 8.64
CA VAL A 393 4.88 -8.72 8.88
C VAL A 393 5.85 -7.97 9.78
N SER A 394 6.25 -8.61 10.86
CA SER A 394 7.21 -8.07 11.82
C SER A 394 8.16 -9.17 12.29
N SER A 395 9.44 -8.84 12.44
CA SER A 395 10.41 -9.74 13.04
C SER A 395 10.33 -9.71 14.56
N THR A 396 11.02 -10.62 15.21
CA THR A 396 11.18 -10.59 16.67
C THR A 396 12.13 -9.49 17.12
N GLU A 397 13.05 -9.05 16.26
CA GLU A 397 14.20 -8.21 16.58
C GLU A 397 15.04 -8.79 17.75
N THR A 398 15.07 -10.09 17.86
CA THR A 398 15.90 -10.80 18.83
C THR A 398 17.37 -10.56 18.51
N THR A 399 18.15 -10.20 19.53
CA THR A 399 19.61 -10.04 19.42
C THR A 399 20.30 -10.84 20.53
N ALA A 400 21.61 -11.00 20.45
CA ALA A 400 22.38 -11.67 21.51
C ALA A 400 22.22 -10.98 22.87
N ASP A 401 22.05 -9.64 22.85
CA ASP A 401 21.88 -8.82 24.07
C ASP A 401 20.41 -8.82 24.58
N ALA A 402 19.45 -9.22 23.76
CA ALA A 402 18.02 -9.27 24.08
C ALA A 402 17.36 -10.52 23.48
N PRO A 403 17.65 -11.72 24.02
CA PRO A 403 17.19 -13.00 23.44
C PRO A 403 15.68 -13.22 23.58
N ASP A 404 15.03 -12.59 24.55
CA ASP A 404 13.59 -12.74 24.82
C ASP A 404 12.75 -11.67 24.13
N LYS A 405 13.38 -10.71 23.42
CA LYS A 405 12.67 -9.64 22.71
C LYS A 405 11.83 -10.23 21.57
N ASN A 406 10.57 -9.84 21.51
CA ASN A 406 9.70 -10.19 20.39
C ASN A 406 8.81 -8.99 20.04
N LEU A 407 9.31 -8.16 19.11
CA LEU A 407 8.61 -6.96 18.67
C LEU A 407 7.24 -7.30 18.04
N CYS A 408 7.15 -8.36 17.26
CA CYS A 408 5.90 -8.78 16.62
C CYS A 408 4.83 -9.13 17.66
N ARG A 409 5.17 -9.96 18.65
CA ARG A 409 4.26 -10.41 19.70
C ARG A 409 3.93 -9.30 20.69
N ASP A 410 4.99 -8.68 21.27
CA ASP A 410 4.86 -7.87 22.47
C ASP A 410 4.43 -6.42 22.18
N VAL A 411 4.66 -5.96 20.95
CA VAL A 411 4.31 -4.60 20.53
C VAL A 411 3.29 -4.60 19.40
N CYS A 412 3.59 -5.21 18.26
CA CYS A 412 2.73 -5.17 17.09
C CYS A 412 1.35 -5.82 17.37
N ALA A 413 1.34 -7.09 17.70
CA ALA A 413 0.09 -7.83 17.93
C ALA A 413 -0.65 -7.33 19.18
N GLU A 414 0.08 -6.98 20.23
CA GLU A 414 -0.54 -6.46 21.46
C GLU A 414 -1.19 -5.08 21.25
N ARG A 415 -0.58 -4.17 20.47
CA ARG A 415 -1.24 -2.92 20.08
C ARG A 415 -2.55 -3.20 19.34
N VAL A 416 -2.49 -4.07 18.33
CA VAL A 416 -3.67 -4.39 17.52
C VAL A 416 -4.78 -5.02 18.39
N ARG A 417 -4.42 -5.91 19.32
CA ARG A 417 -5.37 -6.52 20.27
C ARG A 417 -6.05 -5.46 21.15
N ARG A 418 -5.27 -4.51 21.70
CA ARG A 418 -5.81 -3.43 22.53
C ARG A 418 -6.73 -2.49 21.78
N VAL A 419 -6.38 -2.10 20.56
CA VAL A 419 -7.25 -1.23 19.76
C VAL A 419 -8.52 -1.95 19.28
N ILE A 420 -8.47 -3.27 19.05
CA ILE A 420 -9.65 -4.09 18.76
C ILE A 420 -10.60 -4.16 19.97
N ALA A 421 -10.06 -4.44 21.14
CA ALA A 421 -10.85 -4.63 22.37
C ALA A 421 -11.30 -3.31 23.02
N GLY A 422 -10.58 -2.23 22.77
CA GLY A 422 -10.64 -1.00 23.54
C GLY A 422 -9.66 -1.02 24.72
N TYR A 423 -9.31 0.15 25.21
CA TYR A 423 -8.33 0.32 26.30
C TYR A 423 -8.65 1.54 27.16
N THR A 424 -8.05 1.62 28.33
CA THR A 424 -8.09 2.83 29.16
C THR A 424 -6.79 3.61 28.96
N ASN A 425 -6.90 4.88 28.54
CA ASN A 425 -5.73 5.71 28.33
C ASN A 425 -5.12 6.19 29.69
N ARG A 426 -3.92 6.80 29.65
CA ARG A 426 -3.24 7.29 30.86
C ARG A 426 -3.99 8.37 31.64
N LYS A 427 -5.03 8.96 31.06
CA LYS A 427 -5.92 9.91 31.74
C LYS A 427 -7.08 9.22 32.44
N GLY A 428 -7.13 7.87 32.43
CA GLY A 428 -8.22 7.09 33.01
C GLY A 428 -9.49 7.09 32.16
N GLN A 429 -9.43 7.51 30.89
CA GLN A 429 -10.57 7.55 30.00
C GLN A 429 -10.64 6.25 29.19
N ALA A 430 -11.82 5.65 29.11
CA ALA A 430 -12.08 4.51 28.26
C ALA A 430 -12.06 4.95 26.77
N VAL A 431 -11.36 4.18 25.96
CA VAL A 431 -11.34 4.29 24.50
C VAL A 431 -12.02 3.06 23.93
N ASP A 432 -13.11 3.27 23.19
CA ASP A 432 -13.90 2.19 22.61
C ASP A 432 -13.11 1.37 21.60
N GLY A 433 -13.30 0.05 21.64
CA GLY A 433 -12.70 -0.87 20.70
C GLY A 433 -13.13 -0.61 19.26
N LEU A 434 -12.24 -0.91 18.34
CA LEU A 434 -12.49 -0.82 16.90
C LEU A 434 -13.20 -2.08 16.36
N GLY A 435 -13.16 -3.18 17.12
CA GLY A 435 -13.69 -4.47 16.70
C GLY A 435 -12.79 -5.18 15.69
N GLY A 436 -13.24 -6.33 15.20
CA GLY A 436 -12.50 -7.18 14.28
C GLY A 436 -11.64 -8.24 14.97
N GLY A 437 -10.68 -8.79 14.23
CA GLY A 437 -9.77 -9.83 14.72
C GLY A 437 -8.61 -10.04 13.77
N PHE A 438 -7.65 -10.87 14.16
CA PHE A 438 -6.53 -11.28 13.32
C PHE A 438 -6.05 -12.69 13.66
N ALA A 439 -5.50 -13.39 12.67
CA ALA A 439 -4.72 -14.59 12.89
C ALA A 439 -3.24 -14.22 13.11
N TYR A 440 -2.65 -14.77 14.17
CA TYR A 440 -1.22 -14.70 14.41
C TYR A 440 -0.54 -15.92 13.82
N LEU A 441 0.45 -15.68 12.94
CA LEU A 441 1.13 -16.71 12.16
C LEU A 441 2.64 -16.60 12.35
N ARG A 442 3.36 -17.73 12.42
CA ARG A 442 4.82 -17.75 12.49
C ARG A 442 5.42 -18.38 11.24
N CYS A 443 6.42 -17.73 10.67
CA CYS A 443 7.20 -18.29 9.57
C CYS A 443 8.03 -19.48 10.05
N ARG A 444 7.93 -20.60 9.32
CA ARG A 444 8.74 -21.79 9.53
C ARG A 444 9.43 -22.17 8.23
N ARG A 445 10.74 -22.24 8.24
CA ARG A 445 11.55 -22.71 7.11
C ARG A 445 11.53 -24.23 7.08
N ILE A 446 11.33 -24.81 5.91
CA ILE A 446 11.40 -26.25 5.65
C ILE A 446 12.38 -26.45 4.50
N PRO A 447 13.50 -27.17 4.71
CA PRO A 447 14.44 -27.47 3.62
C PRO A 447 13.74 -28.14 2.43
N PRO A 448 14.07 -27.82 1.17
CA PRO A 448 13.35 -28.34 0.00
C PRO A 448 13.22 -29.85 -0.04
N ALA A 449 14.28 -30.58 0.34
CA ALA A 449 14.28 -32.03 0.40
C ALA A 449 13.34 -32.62 1.48
N ALA A 450 12.95 -31.81 2.47
CA ALA A 450 12.11 -32.23 3.59
C ALA A 450 10.63 -31.84 3.42
N VAL A 451 10.26 -31.02 2.45
CA VAL A 451 8.88 -30.47 2.31
C VAL A 451 7.84 -31.58 2.26
N PHE A 452 8.09 -32.64 1.51
CA PHE A 452 7.17 -33.78 1.35
C PHE A 452 6.93 -34.59 2.63
N ARG A 453 7.74 -34.38 3.67
CA ARG A 453 7.60 -35.06 4.97
C ARG A 453 7.46 -34.11 6.15
N GLY A 454 7.87 -32.86 5.97
CA GLY A 454 8.00 -31.86 7.03
C GLY A 454 6.87 -30.84 7.09
N ILE A 455 6.05 -30.72 6.04
CA ILE A 455 4.89 -29.83 6.06
C ILE A 455 3.75 -30.48 6.84
N GLU A 456 3.13 -29.73 7.74
CA GLU A 456 2.04 -30.20 8.59
C GLU A 456 0.68 -29.94 7.94
N HIS A 457 -0.33 -30.77 8.27
CA HIS A 457 -1.68 -30.62 7.72
C HIS A 457 -2.32 -29.26 8.03
N ALA A 458 -2.06 -28.73 9.22
CA ALA A 458 -2.53 -27.40 9.61
C ALA A 458 -1.93 -26.29 8.74
N GLN A 459 -0.62 -26.40 8.40
CA GLN A 459 0.07 -25.47 7.50
C GLN A 459 -0.46 -25.54 6.07
N VAL A 460 -0.77 -26.77 5.60
CA VAL A 460 -1.38 -26.99 4.29
C VAL A 460 -2.78 -26.32 4.26
N TRP A 461 -3.60 -26.55 5.28
CA TRP A 461 -4.95 -25.97 5.34
C TRP A 461 -4.89 -24.44 5.38
N THR A 462 -4.01 -23.87 6.18
CA THR A 462 -3.76 -22.41 6.20
C THR A 462 -3.39 -21.87 4.81
N ALA A 463 -2.46 -22.54 4.11
CA ALA A 463 -2.06 -22.13 2.76
C ALA A 463 -3.22 -22.20 1.76
N LEU A 464 -4.00 -23.29 1.77
CA LEU A 464 -5.14 -23.46 0.87
C LEU A 464 -6.21 -22.39 1.10
N GLN A 465 -6.54 -22.09 2.35
CA GLN A 465 -7.50 -21.02 2.66
C GLN A 465 -7.03 -19.68 2.10
N LEU A 466 -5.78 -19.29 2.29
CA LEU A 466 -5.21 -18.02 1.78
C LEU A 466 -5.12 -17.98 0.25
N ILE A 467 -4.79 -19.11 -0.40
CA ILE A 467 -4.76 -19.21 -1.87
C ILE A 467 -6.16 -18.96 -2.45
N HIS A 468 -7.20 -19.42 -1.79
CA HIS A 468 -8.58 -19.29 -2.24
C HIS A 468 -9.30 -18.06 -1.69
N ASP A 469 -8.59 -17.11 -1.08
CA ASP A 469 -9.15 -15.89 -0.49
C ASP A 469 -10.21 -16.15 0.58
N LEU A 470 -9.97 -17.14 1.41
CA LEU A 470 -10.85 -17.53 2.50
C LEU A 470 -10.32 -16.98 3.82
N ALA A 471 -11.23 -16.65 4.72
CA ALA A 471 -10.89 -16.36 6.10
C ALA A 471 -10.31 -17.59 6.78
N LEU A 472 -9.30 -17.40 7.62
CA LEU A 472 -8.63 -18.51 8.30
C LEU A 472 -9.49 -19.11 9.40
N THR A 473 -9.65 -20.43 9.32
CA THR A 473 -10.22 -21.28 10.37
C THR A 473 -9.16 -22.27 10.85
N PRO A 474 -9.23 -22.75 12.11
CA PRO A 474 -8.34 -23.80 12.58
C PRO A 474 -8.48 -25.08 11.75
N TYR A 475 -7.36 -25.80 11.58
CA TYR A 475 -7.41 -27.19 11.13
C TYR A 475 -7.96 -28.07 12.27
N ASP A 476 -8.99 -28.87 12.00
CA ASP A 476 -9.57 -29.82 12.97
C ASP A 476 -9.12 -31.24 12.64
N GLU A 477 -8.18 -31.78 13.43
CA GLU A 477 -7.63 -33.13 13.25
C GLU A 477 -8.67 -34.25 13.41
N ARG A 478 -9.80 -33.98 14.09
CA ARG A 478 -10.89 -34.94 14.28
C ARG A 478 -11.74 -35.10 13.03
N GLN A 479 -11.71 -34.13 12.13
CA GLN A 479 -12.46 -34.20 10.88
C GLN A 479 -11.64 -34.94 9.82
N PRO A 480 -12.28 -35.91 9.11
CA PRO A 480 -11.60 -36.65 8.04
C PRO A 480 -11.33 -35.77 6.80
N LEU A 481 -12.03 -34.64 6.70
CA LEU A 481 -11.98 -33.71 5.59
C LEU A 481 -12.11 -32.28 6.11
N GLN A 482 -11.31 -31.35 5.60
CA GLN A 482 -11.55 -29.92 5.77
C GLN A 482 -12.29 -29.38 4.56
N ALA A 483 -13.28 -28.51 4.77
CA ALA A 483 -14.09 -27.93 3.71
C ALA A 483 -14.30 -26.44 3.91
N ALA A 484 -14.31 -25.69 2.82
CA ALA A 484 -14.69 -24.29 2.81
C ALA A 484 -15.40 -23.94 1.50
N ASP A 485 -16.42 -23.09 1.59
CA ASP A 485 -17.18 -22.64 0.42
C ASP A 485 -16.53 -21.38 -0.19
N THR A 486 -16.51 -21.33 -1.51
CA THR A 486 -16.05 -20.18 -2.30
C THR A 486 -17.14 -19.76 -3.29
N PRO A 487 -17.08 -18.56 -3.85
CA PRO A 487 -18.04 -18.15 -4.90
C PRO A 487 -18.03 -19.06 -6.16
N ARG A 488 -16.93 -19.82 -6.36
CA ARG A 488 -16.75 -20.70 -7.53
C ARG A 488 -16.99 -22.19 -7.24
N GLY A 489 -17.40 -22.55 -6.03
CA GLY A 489 -17.57 -23.92 -5.59
C GLY A 489 -16.92 -24.18 -4.24
N ARG A 490 -16.56 -25.41 -3.96
CA ARG A 490 -16.05 -25.82 -2.65
C ARG A 490 -14.56 -26.22 -2.72
N VAL A 491 -13.79 -25.80 -1.75
CA VAL A 491 -12.41 -26.21 -1.52
C VAL A 491 -12.41 -27.28 -0.45
N LEU A 492 -11.84 -28.44 -0.78
CA LEU A 492 -11.80 -29.62 0.08
C LEU A 492 -10.34 -30.05 0.27
N TYR A 493 -9.94 -30.26 1.51
CA TYR A 493 -8.61 -30.80 1.83
C TYR A 493 -8.76 -32.16 2.51
N LEU A 494 -8.20 -33.19 1.87
CA LEU A 494 -8.24 -34.58 2.30
C LEU A 494 -6.85 -35.01 2.78
N PRO A 495 -6.57 -34.97 4.11
CA PRO A 495 -5.25 -35.26 4.66
C PRO A 495 -4.86 -36.73 4.52
N ARG A 496 -5.83 -37.63 4.52
CA ARG A 496 -5.67 -39.09 4.37
C ARG A 496 -6.83 -39.68 3.57
N LEU A 497 -6.62 -40.87 3.02
CA LEU A 497 -7.66 -41.57 2.22
C LEU A 497 -8.03 -42.87 2.93
N ASP A 498 -8.96 -42.81 3.89
CA ASP A 498 -9.61 -43.92 4.56
C ASP A 498 -11.11 -43.94 4.24
N ALA A 499 -11.87 -44.94 4.76
CA ALA A 499 -13.30 -45.07 4.50
C ALA A 499 -14.09 -43.84 4.95
N ALA A 500 -13.81 -43.35 6.17
CA ALA A 500 -14.49 -42.18 6.71
C ALA A 500 -14.24 -40.89 5.87
N ALA A 501 -13.02 -40.76 5.36
CA ALA A 501 -12.66 -39.65 4.48
C ALA A 501 -13.37 -39.72 3.12
N VAL A 502 -13.54 -40.91 2.56
CA VAL A 502 -14.29 -41.13 1.30
C VAL A 502 -15.76 -40.81 1.48
N ASP A 503 -16.39 -41.28 2.57
CA ASP A 503 -17.81 -41.02 2.87
C ASP A 503 -18.05 -39.53 3.10
N ALA A 504 -17.17 -38.86 3.87
CA ALA A 504 -17.25 -37.43 4.08
C ALA A 504 -17.07 -36.62 2.77
N LEU A 505 -16.16 -37.07 1.90
CA LEU A 505 -15.92 -36.48 0.61
C LEU A 505 -17.12 -36.59 -0.33
N GLN A 506 -17.73 -37.79 -0.42
CA GLN A 506 -18.95 -38.01 -1.21
C GLN A 506 -20.10 -37.12 -0.73
N THR A 507 -20.27 -37.02 0.58
CA THR A 507 -21.28 -36.13 1.18
C THR A 507 -21.04 -34.68 0.84
N ALA A 508 -19.78 -34.19 0.96
CA ALA A 508 -19.42 -32.81 0.68
C ALA A 508 -19.61 -32.43 -0.80
N ILE A 509 -19.34 -33.38 -1.71
CA ILE A 509 -19.47 -33.18 -3.16
C ILE A 509 -20.94 -33.19 -3.60
N SER A 510 -21.78 -34.05 -3.01
CA SER A 510 -23.20 -34.14 -3.36
C SER A 510 -23.93 -32.80 -3.18
N ALA A 511 -23.42 -31.93 -2.34
CA ALA A 511 -24.01 -30.65 -2.01
C ALA A 511 -23.45 -29.47 -2.87
N THR A 512 -22.57 -29.72 -3.86
CA THR A 512 -21.92 -28.65 -4.60
C THR A 512 -21.91 -28.86 -6.13
N ALA A 513 -21.93 -27.76 -6.89
CA ALA A 513 -21.86 -27.80 -8.35
C ALA A 513 -20.42 -28.06 -8.84
N GLN A 514 -19.40 -27.59 -8.13
CA GLN A 514 -17.98 -27.75 -8.44
C GLN A 514 -17.16 -27.87 -7.17
N ALA A 515 -16.09 -28.68 -7.19
CA ALA A 515 -15.15 -28.78 -6.07
C ALA A 515 -13.70 -28.94 -6.55
N ILE A 516 -12.78 -28.41 -5.73
CA ILE A 516 -11.35 -28.66 -5.85
C ILE A 516 -10.94 -29.47 -4.62
N VAL A 517 -10.41 -30.67 -4.84
CA VAL A 517 -9.96 -31.60 -3.78
C VAL A 517 -8.43 -31.60 -3.77
N TYR A 518 -7.86 -31.22 -2.66
CA TYR A 518 -6.43 -31.30 -2.39
C TYR A 518 -6.11 -32.57 -1.59
N SER A 519 -5.26 -33.42 -2.11
CA SER A 519 -4.94 -34.70 -1.46
C SER A 519 -3.50 -35.12 -1.69
N TRP A 520 -2.97 -35.92 -0.76
CA TRP A 520 -1.68 -36.59 -0.91
C TRP A 520 -1.71 -37.74 -1.93
N GLN A 521 -2.91 -38.22 -2.26
CA GLN A 521 -3.16 -39.32 -3.20
C GLN A 521 -4.23 -38.96 -4.24
N PRO A 522 -4.01 -37.88 -5.04
CA PRO A 522 -5.04 -37.31 -5.91
C PRO A 522 -5.51 -38.28 -6.99
N ALA A 523 -4.65 -39.13 -7.51
CA ALA A 523 -5.03 -40.12 -8.54
C ALA A 523 -6.01 -41.17 -7.99
N LEU A 524 -5.82 -41.64 -6.77
CA LEU A 524 -6.74 -42.58 -6.13
C LEU A 524 -8.09 -41.92 -5.77
N VAL A 525 -8.07 -40.64 -5.38
CA VAL A 525 -9.30 -39.87 -5.15
C VAL A 525 -10.07 -39.71 -6.46
N ALA A 526 -9.41 -39.30 -7.53
CA ALA A 526 -10.03 -39.11 -8.85
C ALA A 526 -10.64 -40.44 -9.38
N GLN A 527 -9.92 -41.55 -9.24
CA GLN A 527 -10.42 -42.88 -9.66
C GLN A 527 -11.65 -43.32 -8.90
N ARG A 528 -11.76 -42.95 -7.61
CA ARG A 528 -12.93 -43.35 -6.76
C ARG A 528 -14.15 -42.49 -7.01
N LEU A 529 -13.97 -41.24 -7.41
CA LEU A 529 -15.08 -40.30 -7.58
C LEU A 529 -15.66 -40.32 -8.99
N ASP A 530 -14.81 -40.46 -10.00
CA ASP A 530 -15.16 -40.43 -11.44
C ASP A 530 -16.19 -39.34 -11.80
N ASP A 531 -15.98 -38.15 -11.24
CA ASP A 531 -16.89 -36.99 -11.41
C ASP A 531 -16.16 -35.82 -12.06
N PRO A 532 -16.56 -35.40 -13.29
CA PRO A 532 -15.88 -34.34 -14.02
C PRO A 532 -16.02 -32.95 -13.38
N ARG A 533 -16.91 -32.76 -12.40
CA ARG A 533 -17.09 -31.52 -11.65
C ARG A 533 -15.96 -31.29 -10.62
N ILE A 534 -15.10 -32.31 -10.43
CA ILE A 534 -14.11 -32.33 -9.36
C ILE A 534 -12.70 -32.29 -9.94
N ALA A 535 -11.94 -31.27 -9.55
CA ALA A 535 -10.51 -31.22 -9.82
C ALA A 535 -9.73 -31.77 -8.62
N CYS A 536 -8.90 -32.81 -8.84
CA CYS A 536 -8.05 -33.38 -7.81
C CYS A 536 -6.61 -32.90 -7.99
N LEU A 537 -6.06 -32.23 -6.98
CA LEU A 537 -4.72 -31.64 -7.02
C LEU A 537 -3.80 -32.28 -5.97
N PRO A 538 -2.50 -32.50 -6.33
CA PRO A 538 -1.52 -33.14 -5.45
C PRO A 538 -1.01 -32.18 -4.37
N ILE A 539 -0.99 -32.63 -3.12
CA ILE A 539 -0.30 -31.99 -2.01
C ILE A 539 0.90 -32.86 -1.63
N PRO A 540 2.08 -32.29 -1.30
CA PRO A 540 2.41 -30.84 -1.28
C PRO A 540 2.90 -30.27 -2.62
N ALA A 541 2.96 -31.07 -3.71
CA ALA A 541 3.51 -30.66 -4.99
C ALA A 541 2.88 -29.34 -5.50
N PHE A 542 1.56 -29.21 -5.42
CA PHE A 542 0.83 -27.97 -5.79
C PHE A 542 1.38 -26.74 -5.05
N LEU A 543 1.65 -26.85 -3.74
CA LEU A 543 2.19 -25.74 -2.96
C LEU A 543 3.64 -25.44 -3.33
N VAL A 544 4.46 -26.46 -3.54
CA VAL A 544 5.88 -26.34 -3.92
C VAL A 544 6.00 -25.66 -5.30
N ASP A 545 5.23 -26.13 -6.28
CA ASP A 545 5.24 -25.57 -7.62
C ASP A 545 4.81 -24.09 -7.60
N ARG A 546 3.77 -23.78 -6.85
CA ARG A 546 3.25 -22.42 -6.72
C ARG A 546 4.21 -21.50 -5.95
N PHE A 547 4.91 -22.02 -4.94
CA PHE A 547 5.93 -21.29 -4.19
C PHE A 547 7.14 -20.95 -5.06
N GLY A 548 7.56 -21.87 -5.94
CA GLY A 548 8.68 -21.71 -6.88
C GLY A 548 8.32 -20.88 -8.13
N ALA A 549 7.04 -20.80 -8.51
CA ALA A 549 6.61 -20.05 -9.67
C ALA A 549 6.82 -18.53 -9.45
N ARG A 550 7.52 -17.89 -10.39
CA ARG A 550 7.43 -16.43 -10.51
C ARG A 550 6.05 -16.09 -11.07
N ALA A 551 5.41 -15.03 -10.57
CA ALA A 551 4.21 -14.53 -11.22
C ALA A 551 4.56 -14.25 -12.69
N SER A 552 3.94 -15.01 -13.61
CA SER A 552 4.09 -14.71 -15.03
C SER A 552 3.52 -13.31 -15.23
N ALA A 553 4.37 -12.34 -15.60
CA ALA A 553 3.90 -11.09 -16.12
C ALA A 553 2.87 -11.45 -17.20
N ALA A 554 1.63 -11.02 -17.00
CA ALA A 554 0.62 -11.06 -18.03
C ALA A 554 1.14 -10.17 -19.17
N THR A 555 1.91 -10.76 -20.08
CA THR A 555 2.26 -10.15 -21.34
C THR A 555 0.98 -10.07 -22.13
N GLY A 556 0.27 -8.96 -21.97
CA GLY A 556 -0.72 -8.51 -22.94
C GLY A 556 0.00 -8.38 -24.27
N GLY A 557 -0.17 -9.40 -25.10
CA GLY A 557 0.23 -9.35 -26.48
C GLY A 557 -0.60 -8.31 -27.21
N GLY A 558 0.07 -7.33 -27.75
CA GLY A 558 -0.46 -6.37 -28.70
C GLY A 558 0.70 -5.92 -29.58
N ARG A 559 0.76 -6.45 -30.79
CA ARG A 559 1.64 -5.99 -31.87
C ARG A 559 1.37 -4.53 -32.20
#